data_f4d7d515d652adc89cdad56c2d311584
#
_entry.id   f4d7d515d652adc89cdad56c2d311584
#
_cell.length_a   1.000
_cell.length_b   1.000
_cell.length_c   1.000
_cell.angle_alpha   90.00
_cell.angle_beta   90.00
_cell.angle_gamma   90.00
#
_symmetry.space_group_name_H-M   'P 1'
#
loop_
_entity.id
_entity.type
_entity.pdbx_description
1 polymer ?
#
loop_
_entity_poly.entity_id
_entity_poly.type
_entity_poly.pdbx_seq_one_letter_code
_entity_poly.pdbx_strand_id
1 'polypeptide(L)'
;IMDRENHASLYDGCKLSYGKMLRYQHNDMTDLEKKLQKVPDTAGCLIVTDGVFSMGGDIANLPEICALAQKYGARVMVDDAHGLGVIGEGGRGTASYYGLEDQVDIYMGTFSKSLASLGGYMAASSRVADFVRHSSRPFIFSASI
;
A
#
# COMPACT_ATOMS: atom_id res chain seq x y z
N ILE A 1 -0.35 7.59 6.60
CA ILE A 1 1.07 7.49 7.03
C ILE A 1 1.79 6.66 6.00
N MET A 2 3.01 7.03 5.60
CA MET A 2 3.73 6.31 4.53
C MET A 2 5.22 6.21 4.83
N ASP A 3 5.86 5.17 4.30
CA ASP A 3 7.32 5.02 4.33
C ASP A 3 7.99 6.12 3.49
N ARG A 4 9.18 6.56 3.90
CA ARG A 4 9.93 7.61 3.20
C ARG A 4 10.45 7.18 1.84
N GLU A 5 10.71 5.90 1.65
CA GLU A 5 11.25 5.33 0.41
C GLU A 5 10.19 4.75 -0.52
N ASN A 6 8.92 4.94 -0.19
CA ASN A 6 7.82 4.59 -1.09
C ASN A 6 7.98 5.25 -2.46
N HIS A 7 7.49 4.56 -3.47
CA HIS A 7 7.47 5.05 -4.83
C HIS A 7 6.81 6.43 -4.94
N ALA A 8 7.33 7.29 -5.83
CA ALA A 8 6.87 8.66 -6.01
C ALA A 8 5.35 8.78 -6.27
N SER A 9 4.76 7.81 -6.98
CA SER A 9 3.32 7.80 -7.25
C SER A 9 2.46 7.71 -5.98
N LEU A 10 2.92 6.98 -4.98
CA LEU A 10 2.23 6.91 -3.67
C LEU A 10 2.31 8.24 -2.93
N TYR A 11 3.48 8.88 -3.00
CA TYR A 11 3.65 10.22 -2.44
C TYR A 11 2.72 11.23 -3.10
N ASP A 12 2.65 11.24 -4.43
CA ASP A 12 1.79 12.15 -5.17
C ASP A 12 0.31 11.85 -4.93
N GLY A 13 -0.07 10.58 -4.88
CA GLY A 13 -1.43 10.17 -4.52
C GLY A 13 -1.83 10.64 -3.12
N CYS A 14 -0.93 10.50 -2.14
CA CYS A 14 -1.16 11.01 -0.79
C CYS A 14 -1.28 12.55 -0.75
N LYS A 15 -0.50 13.27 -1.55
CA LYS A 15 -0.60 14.74 -1.65
C LYS A 15 -1.91 15.21 -2.26
N LEU A 16 -2.44 14.46 -3.22
CA LEU A 16 -3.72 14.77 -3.86
C LEU A 16 -4.92 14.46 -2.97
N SER A 17 -4.72 13.69 -1.90
CA SER A 17 -5.76 13.47 -0.90
C SER A 17 -5.93 14.72 -0.03
N TYR A 18 -7.12 14.92 0.53
CA TYR A 18 -7.37 15.98 1.52
C TYR A 18 -6.88 15.60 2.92
N GLY A 19 -6.29 14.41 3.08
CA GLY A 19 -5.81 13.89 4.35
C GLY A 19 -4.44 14.43 4.74
N LYS A 20 -4.16 14.45 6.04
CA LYS A 20 -2.84 14.80 6.56
C LYS A 20 -1.86 13.67 6.27
N MET A 21 -0.78 13.96 5.57
CA MET A 21 0.29 13.01 5.28
C MET A 21 1.39 13.08 6.35
N LEU A 22 1.74 11.94 6.93
CA LEU A 22 2.90 11.76 7.78
C LEU A 22 3.84 10.73 7.15
N ARG A 23 5.15 10.93 7.26
CA ARG A 23 6.15 9.99 6.76
C ARG A 23 6.98 9.44 7.91
N TYR A 24 7.20 8.13 7.95
CA TYR A 24 8.11 7.49 8.88
C TYR A 24 9.42 7.11 8.17
N GLN A 25 10.48 6.95 8.95
CA GLN A 25 11.79 6.53 8.44
C GLN A 25 11.68 5.13 7.84
N HIS A 26 12.41 4.90 6.76
CA HIS A 26 12.36 3.66 6.01
C HIS A 26 12.49 2.42 6.91
N ASN A 27 11.51 1.53 6.82
CA ASN A 27 11.40 0.29 7.60
C ASN A 27 11.59 0.45 9.14
N ASP A 28 11.44 1.67 9.69
CA ASP A 28 11.55 1.95 11.13
C ASP A 28 10.17 1.87 11.80
N MET A 29 9.89 0.74 12.41
CA MET A 29 8.63 0.49 13.10
C MET A 29 8.46 1.33 14.35
N THR A 30 9.55 1.71 15.00
CA THR A 30 9.51 2.64 16.13
C THR A 30 9.05 4.04 15.70
N ASP A 31 9.56 4.52 14.56
CA ASP A 31 9.10 5.81 14.02
C ASP A 31 7.68 5.71 13.47
N LEU A 32 7.30 4.59 12.86
CA LEU A 32 5.90 4.34 12.44
C LEU A 32 4.96 4.44 13.63
N GLU A 33 5.26 3.76 14.74
CA GLU A 33 4.44 3.82 15.95
C GLU A 33 4.31 5.24 16.50
N LYS A 34 5.41 6.01 16.56
CA LYS A 34 5.39 7.43 16.95
C LYS A 34 4.50 8.29 16.05
N LYS A 35 4.35 7.93 14.76
CA LYS A 35 3.43 8.64 13.85
C LYS A 35 1.98 8.23 14.10
N LEU A 36 1.73 6.94 14.36
CA LEU A 36 0.39 6.43 14.69
C LEU A 36 -0.15 7.07 15.96
N GLN A 37 0.66 7.21 17.00
CA GLN A 37 0.30 7.89 18.27
C GLN A 37 -0.13 9.36 18.08
N LYS A 38 0.20 9.99 16.96
CA LYS A 38 -0.20 11.38 16.65
C LYS A 38 -1.51 11.47 15.87
N VAL A 39 -2.09 10.34 15.50
CA VAL A 39 -3.38 10.31 14.80
C VAL A 39 -4.49 10.45 15.84
N PRO A 40 -5.39 11.42 15.71
CA PRO A 40 -6.54 11.53 16.61
C PRO A 40 -7.46 10.31 16.49
N ASP A 41 -8.05 9.88 17.59
CA ASP A 41 -8.99 8.73 17.62
C ASP A 41 -10.21 8.93 16.72
N THR A 42 -10.53 10.18 16.36
CA THR A 42 -11.62 10.53 15.46
C THR A 42 -11.25 10.47 13.98
N ALA A 43 -9.98 10.24 13.65
CA ALA A 43 -9.49 10.25 12.27
C ALA A 43 -9.23 8.84 11.76
N GLY A 44 -9.70 8.54 10.54
CA GLY A 44 -9.26 7.34 9.82
C GLY A 44 -7.78 7.42 9.49
N CYS A 45 -7.07 6.29 9.60
CA CYS A 45 -5.66 6.18 9.29
C CYS A 45 -5.42 5.08 8.25
N LEU A 46 -4.64 5.42 7.22
CA LEU A 46 -4.13 4.47 6.24
C LEU A 46 -2.60 4.47 6.31
N ILE A 47 -2.01 3.29 6.50
CA ILE A 47 -0.58 3.05 6.34
C ILE A 47 -0.35 2.61 4.90
N VAL A 48 0.59 3.26 4.21
CA VAL A 48 0.92 2.97 2.81
C VAL A 48 2.39 2.59 2.73
N THR A 49 2.70 1.45 2.13
CA THR A 49 4.07 0.97 1.95
C THR A 49 4.24 0.27 0.61
N ASP A 50 5.43 0.38 0.01
CA ASP A 50 5.86 -0.58 -1.02
C ASP A 50 6.02 -1.95 -0.34
N GLY A 51 5.73 -3.02 -1.04
CA GLY A 51 5.99 -4.38 -0.57
C GLY A 51 7.47 -4.73 -0.72
N VAL A 52 8.01 -4.51 -1.91
CA VAL A 52 9.43 -4.57 -2.23
C VAL A 52 9.87 -3.19 -2.71
N PHE A 53 10.85 -2.60 -2.06
CA PHE A 53 11.33 -1.25 -2.38
C PHE A 53 12.25 -1.27 -3.60
N SER A 54 11.95 -0.44 -4.59
CA SER A 54 12.60 -0.48 -5.91
C SER A 54 14.09 -0.17 -5.88
N MET A 55 14.53 0.72 -5.01
CA MET A 55 15.93 1.17 -4.97
C MET A 55 16.80 0.28 -4.07
N GLY A 56 16.30 -0.12 -2.91
CA GLY A 56 17.01 -0.98 -1.96
C GLY A 56 16.88 -2.47 -2.26
N GLY A 57 15.77 -2.88 -2.86
CA GLY A 57 15.42 -4.28 -3.08
C GLY A 57 15.02 -5.02 -1.81
N ASP A 58 14.90 -4.29 -0.71
CA ASP A 58 14.46 -4.83 0.58
C ASP A 58 12.94 -4.95 0.63
N ILE A 59 12.48 -5.80 1.55
CA ILE A 59 11.06 -6.10 1.75
C ILE A 59 10.55 -5.30 2.95
N ALA A 60 9.34 -4.76 2.85
CA ALA A 60 8.69 -4.11 3.98
C ALA A 60 8.54 -5.05 5.17
N ASN A 61 8.74 -4.54 6.38
CA ASN A 61 8.47 -5.29 7.61
C ASN A 61 6.93 -5.38 7.84
N LEU A 62 6.27 -6.06 6.91
CA LEU A 62 4.81 -6.16 6.87
C LEU A 62 4.21 -6.77 8.14
N PRO A 63 4.85 -7.78 8.80
CA PRO A 63 4.34 -8.32 10.05
C PRO A 63 4.18 -7.27 11.15
N GLU A 64 5.18 -6.43 11.37
CA GLU A 64 5.10 -5.37 12.38
C GLU A 64 4.18 -4.23 11.94
N ILE A 65 4.14 -3.89 10.64
CA ILE A 65 3.20 -2.91 10.09
C ILE A 65 1.76 -3.35 10.37
N CYS A 66 1.41 -4.61 10.09
CA CYS A 66 0.07 -5.16 10.34
C CYS A 66 -0.26 -5.18 11.86
N ALA A 67 0.69 -5.58 12.69
CA ALA A 67 0.50 -5.57 14.14
C ALA A 67 0.23 -4.16 14.68
N LEU A 68 0.99 -3.16 14.21
CA LEU A 68 0.77 -1.76 14.57
C LEU A 68 -0.55 -1.23 14.00
N ALA A 69 -0.90 -1.59 12.76
CA ALA A 69 -2.17 -1.21 12.17
C ALA A 69 -3.34 -1.73 13.02
N GLN A 70 -3.31 -2.99 13.41
CA GLN A 70 -4.32 -3.57 14.30
C GLN A 70 -4.38 -2.85 15.65
N LYS A 71 -3.24 -2.60 16.28
CA LYS A 71 -3.13 -1.93 17.58
C LYS A 71 -3.75 -0.53 17.57
N TYR A 72 -3.58 0.23 16.47
CA TYR A 72 -4.03 1.62 16.35
C TYR A 72 -5.27 1.80 15.48
N GLY A 73 -5.93 0.73 15.06
CA GLY A 73 -7.13 0.79 14.22
C GLY A 73 -6.89 1.38 12.83
N ALA A 74 -5.67 1.29 12.33
CA ALA A 74 -5.31 1.75 10.99
C ALA A 74 -5.60 0.68 9.93
N ARG A 75 -5.68 1.10 8.67
CA ARG A 75 -5.76 0.23 7.49
C ARG A 75 -4.40 0.15 6.81
N VAL A 76 -4.15 -0.94 6.10
CA VAL A 76 -2.87 -1.18 5.41
C VAL A 76 -3.10 -1.26 3.91
N MET A 77 -2.31 -0.50 3.16
CA MET A 77 -2.18 -0.58 1.71
C MET A 77 -0.76 -0.97 1.34
N VAL A 78 -0.63 -1.99 0.50
CA VAL A 78 0.66 -2.45 -0.04
C VAL A 78 0.70 -2.20 -1.54
N ASP A 79 1.72 -1.48 -1.98
CA ASP A 79 2.12 -1.41 -3.39
C ASP A 79 3.06 -2.58 -3.68
N ASP A 80 2.53 -3.59 -4.33
CA ASP A 80 3.27 -4.81 -4.65
C ASP A 80 3.78 -4.84 -6.10
N ALA A 81 4.02 -3.67 -6.68
CA ALA A 81 4.49 -3.54 -8.05
C ALA A 81 5.80 -4.30 -8.32
N HIS A 82 6.66 -4.45 -7.33
CA HIS A 82 7.90 -5.23 -7.41
C HIS A 82 7.81 -6.63 -6.79
N GLY A 83 6.79 -6.90 -5.97
CA GLY A 83 6.58 -8.20 -5.34
C GLY A 83 5.77 -9.17 -6.19
N LEU A 84 4.78 -8.66 -6.93
CA LEU A 84 3.90 -9.46 -7.78
C LEU A 84 4.68 -10.20 -8.87
N GLY A 85 4.49 -11.53 -8.92
CA GLY A 85 5.20 -12.41 -9.85
C GLY A 85 6.65 -12.72 -9.45
N VAL A 86 7.12 -12.24 -8.28
CA VAL A 86 8.52 -12.34 -7.83
C VAL A 86 8.64 -13.08 -6.49
N ILE A 87 7.90 -12.64 -5.48
CA ILE A 87 7.96 -13.23 -4.13
C ILE A 87 6.59 -13.75 -3.69
N GLY A 88 6.59 -14.50 -2.59
CA GLY A 88 5.40 -15.16 -2.06
C GLY A 88 5.07 -16.46 -2.80
N GLU A 89 4.14 -17.22 -2.26
CA GLU A 89 3.72 -18.49 -2.85
C GLU A 89 3.07 -18.26 -4.22
N GLY A 90 3.61 -18.90 -5.23
CA GLY A 90 3.14 -18.71 -6.61
C GLY A 90 3.30 -17.30 -7.15
N GLY A 91 4.18 -16.46 -6.56
CA GLY A 91 4.40 -15.08 -6.97
C GLY A 91 3.27 -14.14 -6.57
N ARG A 92 2.51 -14.44 -5.52
CA ARG A 92 1.37 -13.63 -5.07
C ARG A 92 1.75 -12.36 -4.30
N GLY A 93 3.04 -12.09 -4.17
CA GLY A 93 3.55 -10.85 -3.61
C GLY A 93 3.87 -10.89 -2.12
N THR A 94 4.10 -9.70 -1.57
CA THR A 94 4.67 -9.50 -0.24
C THR A 94 3.80 -10.03 0.90
N ALA A 95 2.49 -9.83 0.84
CA ALA A 95 1.60 -10.35 1.88
C ALA A 95 1.63 -11.88 1.93
N SER A 96 1.62 -12.54 0.76
CA SER A 96 1.74 -13.99 0.65
C SER A 96 3.10 -14.51 1.12
N TYR A 97 4.16 -13.73 0.92
CA TYR A 97 5.49 -14.08 1.44
C TYR A 97 5.50 -14.24 2.96
N TYR A 98 4.69 -13.46 3.67
CA TYR A 98 4.57 -13.52 5.12
C TYR A 98 3.34 -14.29 5.63
N GLY A 99 2.45 -14.77 4.75
CA GLY A 99 1.18 -15.40 5.15
C GLY A 99 0.20 -14.42 5.81
N LEU A 100 0.16 -13.17 5.32
CA LEU A 100 -0.60 -12.06 5.90
C LEU A 100 -1.67 -11.51 4.95
N GLU A 101 -2.12 -12.31 3.98
CA GLU A 101 -3.05 -11.85 2.94
C GLU A 101 -4.34 -11.26 3.52
N ASP A 102 -4.83 -11.79 4.63
CA ASP A 102 -6.06 -11.32 5.27
C ASP A 102 -5.86 -10.05 6.14
N GLN A 103 -4.63 -9.60 6.31
CA GLN A 103 -4.31 -8.44 7.15
C GLN A 103 -4.01 -7.17 6.35
N VAL A 104 -3.97 -7.26 5.03
CA VAL A 104 -3.82 -6.12 4.12
C VAL A 104 -5.18 -5.74 3.56
N ASP A 105 -5.55 -4.47 3.70
CA ASP A 105 -6.86 -3.97 3.27
C ASP A 105 -6.92 -3.62 1.78
N ILE A 106 -5.80 -3.12 1.24
CA ILE A 106 -5.71 -2.67 -0.15
C ILE A 106 -4.40 -3.15 -0.76
N TYR A 107 -4.52 -3.83 -1.88
CA TYR A 107 -3.38 -4.21 -2.72
C TYR A 107 -3.34 -3.35 -3.98
N MET A 108 -2.18 -2.91 -4.37
CA MET A 108 -1.91 -2.31 -5.67
C MET A 108 -0.79 -3.07 -6.34
N GLY A 109 -0.88 -3.23 -7.64
CA GLY A 109 0.17 -3.82 -8.44
C GLY A 109 0.12 -3.30 -9.88
N THR A 110 1.21 -3.52 -10.59
CA THR A 110 1.34 -3.13 -12.00
C THR A 110 1.55 -4.33 -12.90
N PHE A 111 1.06 -4.25 -14.12
CA PHE A 111 1.33 -5.26 -15.16
C PHE A 111 2.60 -4.95 -15.97
N SER A 112 3.20 -3.78 -15.78
CA SER A 112 4.33 -3.30 -16.59
C SER A 112 5.70 -3.83 -16.16
N LYS A 113 5.77 -4.67 -15.14
CA LYS A 113 7.01 -5.29 -14.62
C LYS A 113 7.03 -6.80 -14.92
N SER A 114 6.80 -7.64 -13.93
CA SER A 114 6.85 -9.11 -14.10
C SER A 114 5.91 -9.65 -15.18
N LEU A 115 4.80 -8.99 -15.43
CA LEU A 115 3.80 -9.43 -16.42
C LEU A 115 4.01 -8.81 -17.82
N ALA A 116 5.02 -7.95 -18.00
CA ALA A 116 5.41 -7.35 -19.29
C ALA A 116 4.24 -6.81 -20.13
N SER A 117 3.27 -6.15 -19.48
CA SER A 117 2.04 -5.65 -20.08
C SER A 117 1.76 -4.21 -19.68
N LEU A 118 0.60 -3.70 -20.01
CA LEU A 118 0.16 -2.35 -19.66
C LEU A 118 -0.89 -2.39 -18.54
N GLY A 119 -0.95 -1.28 -17.77
CA GLY A 119 -1.95 -1.10 -16.74
C GLY A 119 -1.52 -1.61 -15.37
N GLY A 120 -2.49 -1.77 -14.51
CA GLY A 120 -2.31 -2.24 -13.15
C GLY A 120 -3.66 -2.59 -12.53
N TYR A 121 -3.64 -2.92 -11.27
CA TYR A 121 -4.84 -3.28 -10.54
C TYR A 121 -4.83 -2.70 -9.12
N MET A 122 -6.00 -2.58 -8.57
CA MET A 122 -6.22 -2.45 -7.14
C MET A 122 -7.17 -3.58 -6.69
N ALA A 123 -6.80 -4.27 -5.64
CA ALA A 123 -7.64 -5.27 -5.00
C ALA A 123 -7.92 -4.87 -3.55
N ALA A 124 -9.18 -4.97 -3.15
CA ALA A 124 -9.65 -4.65 -1.80
C ALA A 124 -11.00 -5.32 -1.57
N SER A 125 -11.62 -5.09 -0.41
CA SER A 125 -13.02 -5.51 -0.20
C SER A 125 -13.93 -4.93 -1.29
N SER A 126 -15.01 -5.62 -1.62
CA SER A 126 -15.97 -5.18 -2.65
C SER A 126 -16.45 -3.74 -2.42
N ARG A 127 -16.70 -3.37 -1.16
CA ARG A 127 -17.14 -2.02 -0.79
C ARG A 127 -16.09 -0.95 -1.14
N VAL A 128 -14.81 -1.22 -0.86
CA VAL A 128 -13.71 -0.29 -1.19
C VAL A 128 -13.49 -0.25 -2.70
N ALA A 129 -13.45 -1.41 -3.36
CA ALA A 129 -13.26 -1.49 -4.80
C ALA A 129 -14.38 -0.76 -5.57
N ASP A 130 -15.61 -0.89 -5.12
CA ASP A 130 -16.76 -0.24 -5.71
C ASP A 130 -16.72 1.29 -5.54
N PHE A 131 -16.37 1.75 -4.34
CA PHE A 131 -16.15 3.18 -4.09
C PHE A 131 -15.05 3.76 -4.99
N VAL A 132 -13.90 3.10 -5.09
CA VAL A 132 -12.79 3.56 -5.93
C VAL A 132 -13.20 3.57 -7.40
N ARG A 133 -13.88 2.52 -7.89
CA ARG A 133 -14.37 2.44 -9.28
C ARG A 133 -15.24 3.66 -9.66
N HIS A 134 -16.12 4.08 -8.77
CA HIS A 134 -17.03 5.20 -9.02
C HIS A 134 -16.45 6.59 -8.69
N SER A 135 -15.30 6.64 -8.01
CA SER A 135 -14.67 7.90 -7.59
C SER A 135 -13.37 8.21 -8.34
N SER A 136 -12.74 7.20 -8.95
CA SER A 136 -11.47 7.36 -9.65
C SER A 136 -11.66 8.01 -11.01
N ARG A 137 -11.34 9.29 -11.10
CA ARG A 137 -11.42 10.05 -12.37
C ARG A 137 -10.58 9.42 -13.49
N PRO A 138 -9.33 8.99 -13.27
CA PRO A 138 -8.55 8.31 -14.30
C PRO A 138 -9.21 7.03 -14.81
N PHE A 139 -9.89 6.28 -13.94
CA PHE A 139 -10.58 5.06 -14.34
C PHE A 139 -11.84 5.36 -15.18
N ILE A 140 -12.62 6.37 -14.78
CA ILE A 140 -13.89 6.71 -15.43
C ILE A 140 -13.65 7.41 -16.77
N PHE A 141 -12.63 8.26 -16.86
CA PHE A 141 -12.39 9.15 -18.01
C PHE A 141 -11.18 8.75 -18.86
N SER A 142 -10.70 7.52 -18.73
CA SER A 142 -9.65 6.99 -19.60
C SER A 142 -10.23 6.04 -20.63
N ALA A 143 -9.69 6.08 -21.84
CA ALA A 143 -9.96 5.05 -22.85
C ALA A 143 -9.21 3.77 -22.49
N SER A 144 -9.85 2.62 -22.66
CA SER A 144 -9.17 1.32 -22.61
C SER A 144 -8.29 1.14 -23.85
N ILE A 145 -7.20 0.40 -23.66
CA ILE A 145 -6.25 0.03 -24.72
C ILE A 145 -6.70 -1.29 -25.31
#